data_90506f3bb468c16d348146804abc9743
#
_entry.id   90506f3bb468c16d348146804abc9743
#
_cell.length_a   1.000
_cell.length_b   1.000
_cell.length_c   1.000
_cell.angle_alpha   90.00
_cell.angle_beta   90.00
_cell.angle_gamma   90.00
#
_symmetry.space_group_name_H-M   'P 1'
#
loop_
_entity.id
_entity.type
_entity.pdbx_description
1 polymer ?
#
loop_
_entity_poly.entity_id
_entity_poly.type
_entity_poly.pdbx_seq_one_letter_code
_entity_poly.pdbx_strand_id
1 'polypeptide(L)'
;MIREDRKKKKRRKIGLYLLLVLFLMAGAAALIVTKVFVVENVVVEGNELYSQEQIEQMLLDDEYSWNSLYVYLKYRFKDIGEVPFVDTMEVSLDNPKTVHIKVYEKGMLGYLYIDSIGQNAYFDKDGFVVETSSDVIEGVPKITGVKCDEVVLYEKLSLEKKGILKDLLNLTQLLKKYNLLPDEIEYDSNMEPVLYYGTIQVNVGSEENLSQKVIRLSIILPQLSGLSGTLHL
;
A
#
# COMPACT_ATOMS: atom_id res chain seq x y z
N MET A 1 -19.21 -58.89 -41.56
CA MET A 1 -18.13 -59.07 -40.58
C MET A 1 -16.82 -58.38 -40.99
N ILE A 2 -16.18 -58.71 -42.16
CA ILE A 2 -14.88 -58.13 -42.55
C ILE A 2 -14.86 -56.62 -42.75
N ARG A 3 -15.94 -55.99 -43.18
CA ARG A 3 -16.08 -54.52 -43.40
C ARG A 3 -16.17 -53.75 -42.07
N GLU A 4 -16.75 -54.28 -41.06
CA GLU A 4 -16.91 -53.66 -39.74
C GLU A 4 -15.58 -53.68 -38.97
N ASP A 5 -14.81 -54.76 -39.05
CA ASP A 5 -13.48 -54.87 -38.44
C ASP A 5 -12.49 -53.89 -39.06
N ARG A 6 -12.56 -53.65 -40.40
CA ARG A 6 -11.75 -52.63 -41.06
C ARG A 6 -12.13 -51.22 -40.64
N LYS A 7 -13.40 -50.92 -40.44
CA LYS A 7 -13.89 -49.63 -39.91
C LYS A 7 -13.43 -49.43 -38.46
N LYS A 8 -13.54 -50.45 -37.59
CA LYS A 8 -13.05 -50.41 -36.22
C LYS A 8 -11.54 -50.20 -36.13
N LYS A 9 -10.73 -50.90 -36.95
CA LYS A 9 -9.29 -50.72 -37.02
C LYS A 9 -8.90 -49.31 -37.49
N LYS A 10 -9.62 -48.74 -38.49
CA LYS A 10 -9.38 -47.39 -38.98
C LYS A 10 -9.74 -46.32 -37.91
N ARG A 11 -10.84 -46.47 -37.21
CA ARG A 11 -11.22 -45.59 -36.08
C ARG A 11 -10.20 -45.65 -34.92
N ARG A 12 -9.68 -46.85 -34.57
CA ARG A 12 -8.63 -47.01 -33.56
C ARG A 12 -7.34 -46.31 -34.01
N LYS A 13 -6.92 -46.41 -35.26
CA LYS A 13 -5.74 -45.69 -35.76
C LYS A 13 -5.93 -44.18 -35.74
N ILE A 14 -7.08 -43.67 -36.12
CA ILE A 14 -7.40 -42.23 -36.05
C ILE A 14 -7.37 -41.77 -34.59
N GLY A 15 -7.96 -42.54 -33.69
CA GLY A 15 -7.91 -42.23 -32.24
C GLY A 15 -6.49 -42.19 -31.70
N LEU A 16 -5.63 -43.12 -32.15
CA LEU A 16 -4.20 -43.16 -31.75
C LEU A 16 -3.46 -41.93 -32.28
N TYR A 17 -3.69 -41.52 -33.51
CA TYR A 17 -3.10 -40.30 -34.09
C TYR A 17 -3.55 -39.04 -33.37
N LEU A 18 -4.83 -38.94 -33.03
CA LEU A 18 -5.36 -37.82 -32.25
C LEU A 18 -4.72 -37.75 -30.86
N LEU A 19 -4.55 -38.88 -30.17
CA LEU A 19 -3.85 -38.96 -28.91
C LEU A 19 -2.39 -38.54 -29.01
N LEU A 20 -1.69 -38.98 -30.08
CA LEU A 20 -0.30 -38.62 -30.32
C LEU A 20 -0.15 -37.10 -30.58
N VAL A 21 -1.04 -36.53 -31.39
CA VAL A 21 -1.08 -35.06 -31.64
C VAL A 21 -1.34 -34.31 -30.34
N LEU A 22 -2.30 -34.77 -29.55
CA LEU A 22 -2.61 -34.15 -28.25
C LEU A 22 -1.40 -34.21 -27.30
N PHE A 23 -0.70 -35.34 -27.26
CA PHE A 23 0.52 -35.51 -26.46
C PHE A 23 1.65 -34.58 -26.92
N LEU A 24 1.85 -34.46 -28.24
CA LEU A 24 2.84 -33.53 -28.81
C LEU A 24 2.48 -32.06 -28.49
N MET A 25 1.19 -31.71 -28.59
CA MET A 25 0.73 -30.37 -28.22
C MET A 25 0.94 -30.10 -26.74
N ALA A 26 0.63 -31.06 -25.86
CA ALA A 26 0.88 -30.93 -24.42
C ALA A 26 2.37 -30.77 -24.10
N GLY A 27 3.24 -31.55 -24.77
CA GLY A 27 4.69 -31.42 -24.65
C GLY A 27 5.21 -30.06 -25.11
N ALA A 28 4.71 -29.56 -26.25
CA ALA A 28 5.05 -28.22 -26.74
C ALA A 28 4.57 -27.12 -25.78
N ALA A 29 3.34 -27.23 -25.26
CA ALA A 29 2.82 -26.30 -24.27
C ALA A 29 3.66 -26.29 -22.99
N ALA A 30 4.06 -27.48 -22.49
CA ALA A 30 4.94 -27.59 -21.33
C ALA A 30 6.31 -26.93 -21.56
N LEU A 31 6.89 -27.11 -22.76
CA LEU A 31 8.14 -26.45 -23.13
C LEU A 31 7.99 -24.92 -23.19
N ILE A 32 6.89 -24.42 -23.74
CA ILE A 32 6.61 -22.98 -23.75
C ILE A 32 6.50 -22.45 -22.33
N VAL A 33 5.70 -23.09 -21.48
CA VAL A 33 5.52 -22.66 -20.08
C VAL A 33 6.84 -22.65 -19.31
N THR A 34 7.70 -23.66 -19.52
CA THR A 34 8.95 -23.79 -18.75
C THR A 34 10.14 -23.03 -19.32
N LYS A 35 10.12 -22.64 -20.59
CA LYS A 35 11.27 -21.98 -21.26
C LYS A 35 11.00 -20.54 -21.64
N VAL A 36 9.75 -20.19 -21.94
CA VAL A 36 9.37 -18.84 -22.36
C VAL A 36 8.93 -18.01 -21.16
N PHE A 37 8.15 -18.59 -20.25
CA PHE A 37 7.64 -17.91 -19.06
C PHE A 37 8.59 -18.09 -17.87
N VAL A 38 9.73 -17.41 -17.91
CA VAL A 38 10.73 -17.42 -16.83
C VAL A 38 10.83 -15.99 -16.29
N VAL A 39 10.74 -15.81 -14.99
CA VAL A 39 10.92 -14.49 -14.34
C VAL A 39 12.38 -14.07 -14.49
N GLU A 40 12.63 -13.07 -15.33
CA GLU A 40 13.94 -12.43 -15.47
C GLU A 40 13.96 -11.03 -14.88
N ASN A 41 12.80 -10.34 -14.92
CA ASN A 41 12.65 -9.00 -14.38
C ASN A 41 11.36 -8.88 -13.57
N VAL A 42 11.42 -8.08 -12.52
CA VAL A 42 10.25 -7.65 -11.74
C VAL A 42 10.22 -6.13 -11.75
N VAL A 43 9.08 -5.57 -12.06
CA VAL A 43 8.83 -4.12 -12.00
C VAL A 43 7.82 -3.88 -10.90
N VAL A 44 8.14 -3.02 -9.95
CA VAL A 44 7.24 -2.64 -8.87
C VAL A 44 6.92 -1.16 -8.98
N GLU A 45 5.65 -0.81 -8.91
CA GLU A 45 5.16 0.57 -8.98
C GLU A 45 4.24 0.87 -7.79
N GLY A 46 4.27 2.13 -7.30
CA GLY A 46 3.40 2.63 -6.25
C GLY A 46 3.82 2.23 -4.84
N ASN A 47 5.02 1.68 -4.68
CA ASN A 47 5.61 1.32 -3.40
C ASN A 47 6.39 2.52 -2.82
N GLU A 48 5.82 3.20 -1.82
CA GLU A 48 6.47 4.27 -1.07
C GLU A 48 7.05 3.77 0.27
N LEU A 49 6.34 2.83 0.92
CA LEU A 49 6.70 2.29 2.24
C LEU A 49 7.63 1.07 2.17
N TYR A 50 7.42 0.22 1.18
CA TYR A 50 8.20 -1.02 1.01
C TYR A 50 9.18 -0.88 -0.15
N SER A 51 10.39 -1.40 0.01
CA SER A 51 11.32 -1.46 -1.12
C SER A 51 10.85 -2.49 -2.17
N GLN A 52 11.36 -2.37 -3.40
CA GLN A 52 11.07 -3.34 -4.46
C GLN A 52 11.42 -4.76 -4.01
N GLU A 53 12.58 -4.94 -3.37
CA GLU A 53 13.06 -6.24 -2.90
C GLU A 53 12.14 -6.85 -1.83
N GLN A 54 11.57 -6.03 -0.96
CA GLN A 54 10.60 -6.49 0.05
C GLN A 54 9.31 -6.97 -0.61
N ILE A 55 8.78 -6.23 -1.57
CA ILE A 55 7.59 -6.63 -2.34
C ILE A 55 7.85 -7.91 -3.13
N GLU A 56 9.02 -8.01 -3.79
CA GLU A 56 9.41 -9.23 -4.49
C GLU A 56 9.45 -10.44 -3.56
N GLN A 57 10.06 -10.32 -2.37
CA GLN A 57 10.13 -11.40 -1.38
C GLN A 57 8.75 -11.82 -0.87
N MET A 58 7.81 -10.89 -0.71
CA MET A 58 6.44 -11.19 -0.27
C MET A 58 5.66 -11.99 -1.31
N LEU A 59 5.88 -11.74 -2.59
CA LEU A 59 5.08 -12.30 -3.67
C LEU A 59 5.75 -13.50 -4.35
N LEU A 60 7.08 -13.55 -4.41
CA LEU A 60 7.85 -14.58 -5.07
C LEU A 60 8.48 -15.54 -4.05
N ASP A 61 7.68 -16.01 -3.10
CA ASP A 61 8.11 -16.74 -1.90
C ASP A 61 8.13 -18.28 -2.04
N ASP A 62 7.63 -18.84 -3.15
CA ASP A 62 7.52 -20.28 -3.35
C ASP A 62 8.44 -20.85 -4.44
N GLU A 63 8.56 -22.18 -4.46
CA GLU A 63 9.46 -22.89 -5.38
C GLU A 63 9.08 -22.77 -6.87
N TYR A 64 7.86 -22.31 -7.18
CA TYR A 64 7.37 -22.13 -8.54
C TYR A 64 7.41 -20.67 -9.02
N SER A 65 7.82 -19.73 -8.16
CA SER A 65 7.90 -18.30 -8.44
C SER A 65 8.94 -17.93 -9.53
N TRP A 66 9.78 -18.89 -9.94
CA TRP A 66 10.63 -18.72 -11.11
C TRP A 66 9.84 -18.63 -12.44
N ASN A 67 8.55 -19.06 -12.46
CA ASN A 67 7.71 -19.06 -13.64
C ASN A 67 6.70 -17.91 -13.60
N SER A 68 6.83 -16.97 -14.52
CA SER A 68 6.01 -15.76 -14.57
C SER A 68 4.52 -16.04 -14.80
N LEU A 69 4.19 -17.04 -15.64
CA LEU A 69 2.79 -17.44 -15.86
C LEU A 69 2.17 -18.03 -14.59
N TYR A 70 2.94 -18.83 -13.83
CA TYR A 70 2.50 -19.34 -12.54
C TYR A 70 2.23 -18.20 -11.56
N VAL A 71 3.15 -17.24 -11.41
CA VAL A 71 3.00 -16.07 -10.53
C VAL A 71 1.74 -15.29 -10.90
N TYR A 72 1.55 -14.99 -12.19
CA TYR A 72 0.36 -14.29 -12.66
C TYR A 72 -0.94 -15.05 -12.33
N LEU A 73 -0.99 -16.37 -12.60
CA LEU A 73 -2.17 -17.18 -12.33
C LEU A 73 -2.42 -17.35 -10.82
N LYS A 74 -1.35 -17.50 -10.01
CA LYS A 74 -1.44 -17.57 -8.55
C LYS A 74 -2.22 -16.36 -8.02
N TYR A 75 -1.81 -15.16 -8.39
CA TYR A 75 -2.42 -13.92 -7.89
C TYR A 75 -3.65 -13.45 -8.67
N ARG A 76 -3.95 -14.06 -9.81
CA ARG A 76 -5.23 -13.88 -10.49
C ARG A 76 -6.40 -14.57 -9.80
N PHE A 77 -6.13 -15.70 -9.11
CA PHE A 77 -7.14 -16.57 -8.52
C PHE A 77 -7.00 -16.73 -7.00
N LYS A 78 -5.94 -16.23 -6.41
CA LYS A 78 -5.68 -16.27 -4.97
C LYS A 78 -5.33 -14.88 -4.49
N ASP A 79 -5.95 -14.47 -3.38
CA ASP A 79 -5.61 -13.22 -2.72
C ASP A 79 -4.17 -13.24 -2.20
N ILE A 80 -3.50 -12.09 -2.25
CA ILE A 80 -2.13 -11.91 -1.79
C ILE A 80 -2.04 -12.05 -0.26
N GLY A 81 -3.16 -11.92 0.43
CA GLY A 81 -3.22 -11.82 1.88
C GLY A 81 -3.08 -10.37 2.36
N GLU A 82 -3.30 -10.17 3.64
CA GLU A 82 -3.16 -8.84 4.24
C GLU A 82 -1.69 -8.50 4.42
N VAL A 83 -1.27 -7.41 3.80
CA VAL A 83 0.06 -6.82 3.99
C VAL A 83 -0.13 -5.51 4.74
N PRO A 84 0.54 -5.29 5.89
CA PRO A 84 0.37 -4.06 6.66
C PRO A 84 0.59 -2.83 5.79
N PHE A 85 -0.23 -1.80 5.98
CA PHE A 85 -0.18 -0.53 5.25
C PHE A 85 -0.42 -0.60 3.73
N VAL A 86 -0.72 -1.76 3.18
CA VAL A 86 -1.07 -1.95 1.76
C VAL A 86 -2.58 -2.22 1.66
N ASP A 87 -3.25 -1.51 0.78
CA ASP A 87 -4.68 -1.71 0.49
C ASP A 87 -4.86 -2.90 -0.46
N THR A 88 -4.13 -2.89 -1.58
CA THR A 88 -4.14 -3.99 -2.54
C THR A 88 -2.87 -4.01 -3.38
N MET A 89 -2.60 -5.16 -3.99
CA MET A 89 -1.56 -5.33 -5.02
C MET A 89 -2.14 -6.01 -6.24
N GLU A 90 -1.78 -5.52 -7.41
CA GLU A 90 -2.14 -6.12 -8.69
C GLU A 90 -0.90 -6.72 -9.36
N VAL A 91 -0.99 -7.99 -9.73
CA VAL A 91 0.09 -8.68 -10.45
C VAL A 91 -0.31 -8.90 -11.90
N SER A 92 0.52 -8.42 -12.80
CA SER A 92 0.34 -8.55 -14.26
C SER A 92 1.65 -8.97 -14.93
N LEU A 93 1.60 -9.23 -16.23
CA LEU A 93 2.77 -9.53 -17.04
C LEU A 93 2.91 -8.46 -18.13
N ASP A 94 4.03 -7.75 -18.19
CA ASP A 94 4.36 -6.87 -19.30
C ASP A 94 4.79 -7.68 -20.54
N ASN A 95 5.45 -8.78 -20.29
CA ASN A 95 5.85 -9.79 -21.29
C ASN A 95 6.08 -11.14 -20.56
N PRO A 96 6.33 -12.24 -21.28
CA PRO A 96 6.50 -13.55 -20.64
C PRO A 96 7.62 -13.65 -19.61
N LYS A 97 8.54 -12.69 -19.56
CA LYS A 97 9.72 -12.71 -18.68
C LYS A 97 9.69 -11.61 -17.62
N THR A 98 8.73 -10.70 -17.69
CA THR A 98 8.62 -9.55 -16.77
C THR A 98 7.32 -9.59 -16.03
N VAL A 99 7.40 -9.73 -14.71
CA VAL A 99 6.29 -9.60 -13.78
C VAL A 99 6.17 -8.12 -13.40
N HIS A 100 4.97 -7.57 -13.51
CA HIS A 100 4.67 -6.20 -13.09
C HIS A 100 3.74 -6.24 -11.88
N ILE A 101 4.16 -5.62 -10.78
CA ILE A 101 3.46 -5.54 -9.51
C ILE A 101 3.11 -4.09 -9.27
N LYS A 102 1.82 -3.79 -9.17
CA LYS A 102 1.35 -2.47 -8.81
C LYS A 102 0.81 -2.50 -7.39
N VAL A 103 1.43 -1.71 -6.53
CA VAL A 103 1.10 -1.60 -5.11
C VAL A 103 0.21 -0.39 -4.89
N TYR A 104 -0.88 -0.57 -4.16
CA TYR A 104 -1.74 0.51 -3.69
C TYR A 104 -1.61 0.57 -2.17
N GLU A 105 -0.91 1.57 -1.66
CA GLU A 105 -0.71 1.75 -0.24
C GLU A 105 -1.89 2.49 0.40
N LYS A 106 -2.14 2.19 1.68
CA LYS A 106 -3.19 2.87 2.46
C LYS A 106 -2.82 4.33 2.63
N GLY A 107 -3.73 5.22 2.23
CA GLY A 107 -3.52 6.66 2.31
C GLY A 107 -3.61 7.18 3.73
N MET A 108 -2.49 7.20 4.47
CA MET A 108 -2.42 7.68 5.84
C MET A 108 -2.14 9.18 5.90
N LEU A 109 -2.78 9.88 6.86
CA LEU A 109 -2.56 11.30 7.15
C LEU A 109 -1.96 11.56 8.53
N GLY A 110 -1.99 10.59 9.42
CA GLY A 110 -1.45 10.68 10.75
C GLY A 110 -1.75 9.43 11.56
N TYR A 111 -1.18 9.34 12.75
CA TYR A 111 -1.47 8.27 13.69
C TYR A 111 -1.52 8.78 15.13
N LEU A 112 -2.31 8.08 15.96
CA LEU A 112 -2.37 8.27 17.40
C LEU A 112 -1.93 6.99 18.09
N TYR A 113 -1.19 7.14 19.20
CA TYR A 113 -0.95 6.00 20.08
C TYR A 113 -2.17 5.75 20.97
N ILE A 114 -2.64 4.52 21.00
CA ILE A 114 -3.83 4.11 21.73
C ILE A 114 -3.41 3.23 22.90
N ASP A 115 -3.49 3.78 24.11
CA ASP A 115 -3.04 3.11 25.32
C ASP A 115 -3.79 1.78 25.58
N SER A 116 -5.09 1.72 25.25
CA SER A 116 -5.93 0.54 25.50
C SER A 116 -5.50 -0.70 24.72
N ILE A 117 -4.89 -0.52 23.54
CA ILE A 117 -4.41 -1.62 22.70
C ILE A 117 -2.88 -1.68 22.59
N GLY A 118 -2.16 -0.67 23.10
CA GLY A 118 -0.69 -0.58 23.06
C GLY A 118 -0.13 -0.42 21.64
N GLN A 119 -0.89 0.14 20.72
CA GLN A 119 -0.53 0.29 19.31
C GLN A 119 -0.88 1.68 18.77
N ASN A 120 -0.27 2.04 17.63
CA ASN A 120 -0.61 3.22 16.86
C ASN A 120 -1.81 2.92 15.96
N ALA A 121 -2.80 3.81 15.96
CA ALA A 121 -3.93 3.78 15.05
C ALA A 121 -3.70 4.81 13.93
N TYR A 122 -3.55 4.33 12.71
CA TYR A 122 -3.36 5.15 11.51
C TYR A 122 -4.70 5.49 10.88
N PHE A 123 -4.89 6.74 10.47
CA PHE A 123 -6.14 7.20 9.89
C PHE A 123 -5.94 7.86 8.52
N ASP A 124 -6.97 7.76 7.68
CA ASP A 124 -7.00 8.32 6.35
C ASP A 124 -7.52 9.77 6.31
N LYS A 125 -7.66 10.33 5.10
CA LYS A 125 -8.17 11.69 4.84
C LYS A 125 -9.61 11.93 5.30
N ASP A 126 -10.39 10.88 5.48
CA ASP A 126 -11.79 10.94 5.91
C ASP A 126 -11.93 10.64 7.42
N GLY A 127 -10.80 10.32 8.07
CA GLY A 127 -10.70 10.02 9.50
C GLY A 127 -11.04 8.59 9.87
N PHE A 128 -11.07 7.67 8.90
CA PHE A 128 -11.23 6.24 9.17
C PHE A 128 -9.91 5.62 9.60
N VAL A 129 -9.95 4.75 10.58
CA VAL A 129 -8.79 3.95 11.00
C VAL A 129 -8.53 2.89 9.93
N VAL A 130 -7.41 3.01 9.23
CA VAL A 130 -7.04 2.11 8.12
C VAL A 130 -6.07 1.02 8.53
N GLU A 131 -5.33 1.23 9.64
CA GLU A 131 -4.36 0.27 10.15
C GLU A 131 -4.11 0.47 11.64
N THR A 132 -3.75 -0.60 12.36
CA THR A 132 -3.20 -0.54 13.71
C THR A 132 -1.88 -1.31 13.75
N SER A 133 -0.81 -0.69 14.22
CA SER A 133 0.52 -1.30 14.26
C SER A 133 1.37 -0.74 15.39
N SER A 134 2.32 -1.53 15.89
CA SER A 134 3.41 -1.03 16.74
C SER A 134 4.48 -0.28 15.96
N ASP A 135 4.55 -0.48 14.64
CA ASP A 135 5.55 0.15 13.80
C ASP A 135 5.22 1.63 13.59
N VAL A 136 6.26 2.43 13.44
CA VAL A 136 6.17 3.86 13.10
C VAL A 136 6.59 4.04 11.66
N ILE A 137 5.69 4.63 10.87
CA ILE A 137 5.93 4.89 9.45
C ILE A 137 6.51 6.29 9.30
N GLU A 138 7.68 6.37 8.70
CA GLU A 138 8.34 7.64 8.39
C GLU A 138 7.49 8.49 7.45
N GLY A 139 7.45 9.81 7.70
CA GLY A 139 6.65 10.73 6.91
C GLY A 139 5.16 10.79 7.25
N VAL A 140 4.68 9.96 8.19
CA VAL A 140 3.33 10.04 8.74
C VAL A 140 3.38 10.70 10.12
N PRO A 141 2.73 11.87 10.33
CA PRO A 141 2.84 12.61 11.57
C PRO A 141 2.16 11.91 12.75
N LYS A 142 2.84 11.94 13.89
CA LYS A 142 2.25 11.55 15.16
C LYS A 142 1.30 12.64 15.64
N ILE A 143 0.13 12.25 16.14
CA ILE A 143 -0.83 13.18 16.75
C ILE A 143 -0.84 12.98 18.26
N THR A 144 -0.65 14.06 19.00
CA THR A 144 -0.64 14.06 20.46
C THR A 144 -1.51 15.18 21.03
N GLY A 145 -1.73 15.20 22.36
CA GLY A 145 -2.58 16.20 23.01
C GLY A 145 -4.10 15.97 22.82
N VAL A 146 -4.49 14.95 22.07
CA VAL A 146 -5.88 14.51 21.90
C VAL A 146 -6.08 13.11 22.48
N LYS A 147 -7.28 12.82 22.97
CA LYS A 147 -7.61 11.49 23.49
C LYS A 147 -8.60 10.79 22.60
N CYS A 148 -8.34 9.51 22.40
CA CYS A 148 -9.22 8.58 21.73
C CYS A 148 -9.39 7.36 22.63
N ASP A 149 -10.61 7.09 23.09
CA ASP A 149 -10.89 6.05 24.09
C ASP A 149 -10.98 4.66 23.44
N GLU A 150 -11.54 4.59 22.25
CA GLU A 150 -11.76 3.33 21.52
C GLU A 150 -11.45 3.50 20.03
N VAL A 151 -10.79 2.50 19.49
CA VAL A 151 -10.45 2.44 18.06
C VAL A 151 -10.95 1.12 17.49
N VAL A 152 -11.70 1.22 16.40
CA VAL A 152 -12.17 0.08 15.60
C VAL A 152 -11.66 0.26 14.18
N LEU A 153 -11.03 -0.79 13.66
CA LEU A 153 -10.52 -0.80 12.30
C LEU A 153 -11.66 -0.59 11.28
N TYR A 154 -11.43 0.28 10.32
CA TYR A 154 -12.39 0.72 9.31
C TYR A 154 -13.57 1.55 9.85
N GLU A 155 -13.53 1.97 11.10
CA GLU A 155 -14.46 2.95 11.65
C GLU A 155 -13.79 4.32 11.82
N LYS A 156 -14.62 5.34 11.96
CA LYS A 156 -14.14 6.71 12.10
C LYS A 156 -13.59 6.96 13.50
N LEU A 157 -12.42 7.61 13.59
CA LEU A 157 -11.83 8.01 14.86
C LEU A 157 -12.83 8.79 15.70
N SER A 158 -13.00 8.37 16.96
CA SER A 158 -13.83 9.05 17.95
C SER A 158 -12.93 9.76 18.96
N LEU A 159 -12.72 11.06 18.75
CA LEU A 159 -11.95 11.88 19.70
C LEU A 159 -12.88 12.45 20.77
N GLU A 160 -12.38 12.50 22.02
CA GLU A 160 -13.15 12.96 23.18
C GLU A 160 -13.79 14.36 22.95
N LYS A 161 -13.07 15.25 22.31
CA LYS A 161 -13.54 16.62 22.04
C LYS A 161 -14.14 16.73 20.63
N LYS A 162 -15.42 17.05 20.58
CA LYS A 162 -16.15 17.24 19.29
C LYS A 162 -15.51 18.36 18.46
N GLY A 163 -15.39 18.14 17.17
CA GLY A 163 -14.84 19.08 16.21
C GLY A 163 -13.35 18.91 15.93
N ILE A 164 -12.55 18.49 16.90
CA ILE A 164 -11.10 18.36 16.75
C ILE A 164 -10.71 17.41 15.59
N LEU A 165 -11.45 16.33 15.40
CA LEU A 165 -11.18 15.45 14.26
C LEU A 165 -11.29 16.19 12.93
N LYS A 166 -12.32 17.03 12.76
CA LYS A 166 -12.50 17.81 11.55
C LYS A 166 -11.34 18.79 11.35
N ASP A 167 -10.94 19.47 12.43
CA ASP A 167 -9.88 20.46 12.41
C ASP A 167 -8.53 19.81 12.10
N LEU A 168 -8.26 18.65 12.71
CA LEU A 168 -7.09 17.81 12.42
C LEU A 168 -7.05 17.37 10.95
N LEU A 169 -8.17 16.88 10.41
CA LEU A 169 -8.22 16.43 9.02
C LEU A 169 -8.04 17.61 8.04
N ASN A 170 -8.61 18.78 8.32
CA ASN A 170 -8.40 19.98 7.51
C ASN A 170 -6.92 20.38 7.50
N LEU A 171 -6.30 20.41 8.67
CA LEU A 171 -4.88 20.77 8.82
C LEU A 171 -3.98 19.77 8.10
N THR A 172 -4.12 18.47 8.37
CA THR A 172 -3.27 17.42 7.78
C THR A 172 -3.41 17.33 6.26
N GLN A 173 -4.63 17.48 5.72
CA GLN A 173 -4.85 17.54 4.27
C GLN A 173 -4.16 18.75 3.63
N LEU A 174 -4.22 19.92 4.27
CA LEU A 174 -3.51 21.12 3.78
C LEU A 174 -2.00 20.94 3.85
N LEU A 175 -1.47 20.41 4.94
CA LEU A 175 -0.04 20.14 5.09
C LEU A 175 0.44 19.15 4.03
N LYS A 176 -0.29 18.04 3.82
CA LYS A 176 0.02 17.07 2.75
C LYS A 176 -0.01 17.71 1.36
N LYS A 177 -1.02 18.52 1.07
CA LYS A 177 -1.16 19.22 -0.22
C LYS A 177 0.05 20.07 -0.56
N TYR A 178 0.67 20.71 0.44
CA TYR A 178 1.85 21.57 0.27
C TYR A 178 3.17 20.85 0.57
N ASN A 179 3.14 19.53 0.77
CA ASN A 179 4.30 18.70 1.13
C ASN A 179 5.01 19.20 2.39
N LEU A 180 4.23 19.50 3.43
CA LEU A 180 4.65 20.08 4.71
C LEU A 180 4.25 19.20 5.89
N LEU A 181 4.17 17.87 5.74
CA LEU A 181 3.86 17.01 6.87
C LEU A 181 4.96 17.12 7.93
N PRO A 182 4.61 17.41 9.20
CA PRO A 182 5.56 17.47 10.30
C PRO A 182 5.87 16.07 10.84
N ASP A 183 6.84 15.99 11.75
CA ASP A 183 7.09 14.77 12.52
C ASP A 183 5.97 14.50 13.53
N GLU A 184 5.45 15.59 14.16
CA GLU A 184 4.39 15.53 15.17
C GLU A 184 3.46 16.74 15.08
N ILE A 185 2.19 16.52 15.37
CA ILE A 185 1.16 17.55 15.58
C ILE A 185 0.64 17.39 17.02
N GLU A 186 1.02 18.32 17.88
CA GLU A 186 0.55 18.35 19.27
C GLU A 186 -0.60 19.36 19.41
N TYR A 187 -1.69 18.95 20.01
CA TYR A 187 -2.75 19.86 20.44
C TYR A 187 -2.48 20.30 21.87
N ASP A 188 -2.28 21.60 22.06
CA ASP A 188 -2.01 22.20 23.37
C ASP A 188 -3.25 22.21 24.28
N SER A 189 -3.12 22.81 25.49
CA SER A 189 -4.23 22.93 26.45
C SER A 189 -5.44 23.71 25.93
N ASN A 190 -5.24 24.58 24.94
CA ASN A 190 -6.30 25.35 24.30
C ASN A 190 -6.89 24.62 23.08
N MET A 191 -6.35 23.46 22.74
CA MET A 191 -6.62 22.70 21.52
C MET A 191 -6.19 23.45 20.26
N GLU A 192 -5.10 24.20 20.34
CA GLU A 192 -4.44 24.79 19.19
C GLU A 192 -3.28 23.91 18.73
N PRO A 193 -3.13 23.65 17.40
CA PRO A 193 -2.10 22.76 16.90
C PRO A 193 -0.72 23.40 16.89
N VAL A 194 0.25 22.66 17.39
CA VAL A 194 1.68 22.94 17.31
C VAL A 194 2.33 21.87 16.43
N LEU A 195 3.03 22.27 15.37
CA LEU A 195 3.71 21.38 14.46
C LEU A 195 5.19 21.29 14.79
N TYR A 196 5.75 20.09 14.77
CA TYR A 196 7.17 19.85 15.03
C TYR A 196 7.87 19.37 13.76
N TYR A 197 8.94 20.05 13.38
CA TYR A 197 9.84 19.70 12.29
C TYR A 197 11.27 19.63 12.87
N GLY A 198 11.63 18.48 13.41
CA GLY A 198 12.87 18.30 14.15
C GLY A 198 12.99 19.29 15.31
N THR A 199 13.87 20.28 15.19
CA THR A 199 14.12 21.31 16.23
C THR A 199 13.29 22.58 16.07
N ILE A 200 12.40 22.64 15.08
CA ILE A 200 11.53 23.80 14.81
C ILE A 200 10.13 23.48 15.29
N GLN A 201 9.57 24.37 16.10
CA GLN A 201 8.18 24.37 16.51
C GLN A 201 7.41 25.43 15.73
N VAL A 202 6.21 25.08 15.26
CA VAL A 202 5.34 26.02 14.55
C VAL A 202 3.99 26.10 15.26
N ASN A 203 3.73 27.19 15.94
CA ASN A 203 2.45 27.44 16.56
C ASN A 203 1.48 27.97 15.50
N VAL A 204 0.52 27.17 15.12
CA VAL A 204 -0.47 27.52 14.09
C VAL A 204 -1.55 28.44 14.65
N GLY A 205 -1.86 28.32 15.96
CA GLY A 205 -2.92 29.05 16.62
C GLY A 205 -4.31 28.60 16.12
N SER A 206 -5.26 29.54 16.12
CA SER A 206 -6.64 29.25 15.72
C SER A 206 -6.77 28.85 14.23
N GLU A 207 -7.88 28.18 13.87
CA GLU A 207 -8.18 27.78 12.49
C GLU A 207 -8.44 28.94 11.51
N GLU A 208 -8.56 30.15 12.02
CA GLU A 208 -8.78 31.32 11.17
C GLU A 208 -7.66 31.48 10.17
N ASN A 209 -8.03 31.59 8.89
CA ASN A 209 -7.08 31.74 7.77
C ASN A 209 -6.05 30.59 7.64
N LEU A 210 -6.40 29.36 8.07
CA LEU A 210 -5.49 28.21 8.08
C LEU A 210 -4.77 28.01 6.73
N SER A 211 -5.50 28.12 5.60
CA SER A 211 -4.88 27.99 4.27
C SER A 211 -3.79 29.03 4.02
N GLN A 212 -3.96 30.28 4.47
CA GLN A 212 -2.94 31.33 4.32
C GLN A 212 -1.74 31.08 5.21
N LYS A 213 -1.97 30.59 6.44
CA LYS A 213 -0.90 30.20 7.38
C LYS A 213 -0.05 29.07 6.82
N VAL A 214 -0.67 28.02 6.25
CA VAL A 214 0.04 26.92 5.61
C VAL A 214 0.82 27.38 4.36
N ILE A 215 0.25 28.26 3.55
CA ILE A 215 0.98 28.87 2.42
C ILE A 215 2.19 29.68 2.91
N ARG A 216 2.06 30.46 3.97
CA ARG A 216 3.20 31.18 4.55
C ARG A 216 4.25 30.20 5.08
N LEU A 217 3.82 29.14 5.75
CA LEU A 217 4.71 28.10 6.24
C LEU A 217 5.50 27.47 5.10
N SER A 218 4.90 27.18 3.95
CA SER A 218 5.58 26.59 2.79
C SER A 218 6.73 27.45 2.24
N ILE A 219 6.63 28.77 2.44
CA ILE A 219 7.67 29.72 2.02
C ILE A 219 8.78 29.86 3.08
N ILE A 220 8.38 29.85 4.35
CA ILE A 220 9.29 30.13 5.47
C ILE A 220 10.09 28.91 5.89
N LEU A 221 9.42 27.74 6.00
CA LEU A 221 10.03 26.52 6.56
C LEU A 221 11.35 26.11 5.86
N PRO A 222 11.47 26.12 4.52
CA PRO A 222 12.72 25.80 3.85
C PRO A 222 13.89 26.72 4.22
N GLN A 223 13.59 27.98 4.63
CA GLN A 223 14.61 28.97 5.01
C GLN A 223 15.11 28.75 6.45
N LEU A 224 14.42 27.95 7.24
CA LEU A 224 14.77 27.65 8.62
C LEU A 224 15.65 26.40 8.77
N SER A 225 16.09 25.80 7.67
CA SER A 225 16.92 24.59 7.70
C SER A 225 18.19 24.80 8.55
N GLY A 226 18.43 23.92 9.51
CA GLY A 226 19.57 24.00 10.44
C GLY A 226 19.40 24.99 11.60
N LEU A 227 18.25 25.66 11.70
CA LEU A 227 17.91 26.50 12.83
C LEU A 227 17.09 25.73 13.88
N SER A 228 16.90 26.33 15.04
CA SER A 228 16.04 25.85 16.11
C SER A 228 15.25 27.02 16.70
N GLY A 229 14.01 26.73 17.12
CA GLY A 229 13.17 27.75 17.75
C GLY A 229 11.69 27.60 17.42
N THR A 230 10.93 28.66 17.73
CA THR A 230 9.47 28.66 17.56
C THR A 230 9.06 29.71 16.53
N LEU A 231 8.26 29.30 15.55
CA LEU A 231 7.60 30.15 14.59
C LEU A 231 6.12 30.32 15.00
N HIS A 232 5.61 31.54 14.98
CA HIS A 232 4.20 31.85 15.21
C HIS A 232 3.55 32.30 13.89
N LEU A 233 2.41 31.71 13.50
CA LEU A 233 1.68 32.00 12.25
C LEU A 233 0.42 32.82 12.47
#